data_4cbd91839eded1d16b3412356202b94f
#
_entry.id   4cbd91839eded1d16b3412356202b94f
#
_cell.length_a   1.000
_cell.length_b   1.000
_cell.length_c   1.000
_cell.angle_alpha   90.00
_cell.angle_beta   90.00
_cell.angle_gamma   90.00
#
_symmetry.space_group_name_H-M   'P 1'
#
loop_
_entity.id
_entity.type
_entity.pdbx_description
1 polymer ?
#
loop_
_entity_poly.entity_id
_entity_poly.type
_entity_poly.pdbx_seq_one_letter_code
_entity_poly.pdbx_strand_id
1 'polypeptide(L)'
;MKVKKAIRAKFKVNKSWESPSLHILLTREDDAIVARCLDLTVSSHGNDEMDAINSLSKAVKEVILSAIENDVIGDIYDPAHSKYWRMFNEAEAKQNR
;
A
#
# COMPACT_ATOMS: atom_id res chain seq x y z
N MET A 1 -7.51 -13.19 -9.76
CA MET A 1 -6.77 -12.50 -8.66
C MET A 1 -6.71 -13.40 -7.43
N LYS A 2 -5.52 -13.63 -6.92
CA LYS A 2 -5.33 -14.45 -5.72
C LYS A 2 -4.68 -13.60 -4.63
N VAL A 3 -5.32 -13.58 -3.44
CA VAL A 3 -4.76 -12.84 -2.30
C VAL A 3 -3.56 -13.59 -1.74
N LYS A 4 -2.44 -12.89 -1.60
CA LYS A 4 -1.19 -13.45 -1.09
C LYS A 4 -0.99 -13.08 0.39
N LYS A 5 -1.15 -11.81 0.72
CA LYS A 5 -0.77 -11.33 2.05
C LYS A 5 -1.37 -9.96 2.34
N ALA A 6 -1.67 -9.71 3.61
CA ALA A 6 -2.03 -8.38 4.12
C ALA A 6 -0.92 -7.93 5.07
N ILE A 7 -0.36 -6.75 4.86
CA ILE A 7 0.66 -6.19 5.75
C ILE A 7 0.32 -4.74 6.11
N ARG A 8 0.82 -4.31 7.25
CA ARG A 8 0.74 -2.92 7.69
C ARG A 8 2.15 -2.36 7.69
N ALA A 9 2.32 -1.16 7.13
CA ALA A 9 3.64 -0.58 6.99
C ALA A 9 3.59 0.93 7.18
N LYS A 10 4.66 1.47 7.75
CA LYS A 10 4.89 2.91 7.82
C LYS A 10 5.95 3.27 6.82
N PHE A 11 5.77 4.40 6.14
CA PHE A 11 6.71 4.88 5.14
C PHE A 11 7.41 6.14 5.65
N LYS A 12 8.72 6.07 5.75
CA LYS A 12 9.53 7.22 6.14
C LYS A 12 9.94 7.96 4.87
N VAL A 13 9.44 9.18 4.72
CA VAL A 13 9.65 9.98 3.51
C VAL A 13 10.93 10.80 3.62
N ASN A 14 11.17 11.37 4.79
CA ASN A 14 12.39 12.10 5.09
C ASN A 14 12.67 12.04 6.59
N LYS A 15 13.67 12.76 7.08
CA LYS A 15 14.04 12.73 8.49
C LYS A 15 12.96 13.26 9.44
N SER A 16 12.06 14.09 8.90
CA SER A 16 11.07 14.82 9.71
C SER A 16 9.66 14.21 9.61
N TRP A 17 9.41 13.31 8.68
CA TRP A 17 8.05 12.84 8.44
C TRP A 17 7.99 11.34 8.19
N GLU A 18 7.09 10.70 8.91
CA GLU A 18 6.78 9.29 8.76
C GLU A 18 5.26 9.13 8.68
N SER A 19 4.79 8.25 7.81
CA SER A 19 3.37 8.00 7.67
C SER A 19 2.79 7.27 8.89
N PRO A 20 1.47 7.37 9.11
CA PRO A 20 0.81 6.41 9.99
C PRO A 20 0.93 5.01 9.37
N SER A 21 0.47 4.00 10.10
CA SER A 21 0.45 2.63 9.60
C SER A 21 -0.56 2.52 8.46
N LEU A 22 -0.09 2.15 7.27
CA LEU A 22 -0.91 2.01 6.07
C LEU A 22 -1.15 0.53 5.77
N HIS A 23 -2.24 0.24 5.07
CA HIS A 23 -2.70 -1.12 4.80
C HIS A 23 -2.30 -1.52 3.38
N ILE A 24 -1.46 -2.54 3.27
CA ILE A 24 -0.94 -3.02 1.99
C ILE A 24 -1.50 -4.40 1.70
N LEU A 25 -2.17 -4.55 0.57
CA LEU A 25 -2.69 -5.83 0.10
C LEU A 25 -1.83 -6.32 -1.06
N LEU A 26 -1.30 -7.54 -0.91
CA LEU A 26 -0.53 -8.21 -1.97
C LEU A 26 -1.40 -9.27 -2.62
N THR A 27 -1.50 -9.20 -3.94
CA THR A 27 -2.27 -10.16 -4.73
C THR A 27 -1.43 -10.65 -5.91
N ARG A 28 -1.71 -11.88 -6.36
CA ARG A 28 -1.15 -12.38 -7.60
C ARG A 28 -2.19 -12.17 -8.70
N GLU A 29 -1.76 -11.53 -9.77
CA GLU A 29 -2.60 -11.27 -10.94
C GLU A 29 -1.77 -11.63 -12.17
N ASP A 30 -2.20 -12.67 -12.87
CA ASP A 30 -1.44 -13.25 -13.98
C ASP A 30 -0.04 -13.65 -13.49
N ASP A 31 1.01 -13.13 -14.11
CA ASP A 31 2.40 -13.45 -13.74
C ASP A 31 3.05 -12.42 -12.83
N ALA A 32 2.27 -11.48 -12.31
CA ALA A 32 2.81 -10.40 -11.49
C ALA A 32 2.23 -10.42 -10.08
N ILE A 33 3.00 -9.86 -9.14
CA ILE A 33 2.50 -9.54 -7.81
C ILE A 33 2.11 -8.06 -7.83
N VAL A 34 0.90 -7.76 -7.37
CA VAL A 34 0.41 -6.38 -7.25
C VAL A 34 0.38 -6.01 -5.77
N ALA A 35 0.94 -4.86 -5.45
CA ALA A 35 0.91 -4.30 -4.11
C ALA A 35 0.01 -3.06 -4.12
N ARG A 36 -1.03 -3.06 -3.27
CA ARG A 36 -1.98 -1.94 -3.18
C ARG A 36 -1.93 -1.31 -1.80
N CYS A 37 -1.70 -0.01 -1.75
CA CYS A 37 -1.89 0.78 -0.54
C CYS A 37 -3.35 1.23 -0.49
N LEU A 38 -4.13 0.63 0.40
CA LEU A 38 -5.58 0.83 0.42
C LEU A 38 -6.03 2.18 0.96
N ASP A 39 -5.18 2.84 1.73
CA ASP A 39 -5.49 4.13 2.33
C ASP A 39 -5.38 5.28 1.32
N LEU A 40 -4.53 5.13 0.31
CA LEU A 40 -4.21 6.18 -0.66
C LEU A 40 -4.60 5.84 -2.08
N THR A 41 -5.13 4.66 -2.32
CA THR A 41 -5.46 4.14 -3.66
C THR A 41 -4.26 4.24 -4.61
N VAL A 42 -3.09 3.86 -4.11
CA VAL A 42 -1.85 3.78 -4.89
C VAL A 42 -1.48 2.31 -5.02
N SER A 43 -1.11 1.90 -6.21
CA SER A 43 -0.69 0.51 -6.44
C SER A 43 0.55 0.45 -7.32
N SER A 44 1.26 -0.66 -7.22
CA SER A 44 2.40 -0.96 -8.06
C SER A 44 2.50 -2.48 -8.23
N HIS A 45 3.43 -2.93 -9.03
CA HIS A 45 3.60 -4.37 -9.29
C HIS A 45 5.06 -4.74 -9.38
N GLY A 46 5.32 -6.04 -9.31
CA GLY A 46 6.66 -6.58 -9.43
C GLY A 46 6.62 -8.05 -9.77
N ASN A 47 7.79 -8.65 -9.95
CA ASN A 47 7.92 -10.06 -10.29
C ASN A 47 7.73 -10.97 -9.07
N ASP A 48 8.00 -10.45 -7.89
CA ASP A 48 7.80 -11.13 -6.62
C ASP A 48 7.31 -10.13 -5.57
N GLU A 49 7.07 -10.61 -4.35
CA GLU A 49 6.52 -9.76 -3.28
C GLU A 49 7.47 -8.61 -2.93
N MET A 50 8.77 -8.88 -2.80
CA MET A 50 9.75 -7.86 -2.44
C MET A 50 9.84 -6.77 -3.53
N ASP A 51 9.86 -7.19 -4.79
CA ASP A 51 9.90 -6.26 -5.92
C ASP A 51 8.65 -5.37 -5.95
N ALA A 52 7.47 -5.96 -5.75
CA ALA A 52 6.22 -5.23 -5.71
C ALA A 52 6.17 -4.23 -4.54
N ILE A 53 6.65 -4.64 -3.36
CA ILE A 53 6.69 -3.78 -2.17
C ILE A 53 7.66 -2.61 -2.40
N ASN A 54 8.83 -2.88 -2.96
CA ASN A 54 9.81 -1.83 -3.26
C ASN A 54 9.25 -0.81 -4.27
N SER A 55 8.58 -1.28 -5.30
CA SER A 55 7.94 -0.41 -6.29
C SER A 55 6.84 0.43 -5.65
N LEU A 56 6.00 -0.19 -4.82
CA LEU A 56 4.95 0.52 -4.09
C LEU A 56 5.53 1.57 -3.15
N SER A 57 6.60 1.23 -2.44
CA SER A 57 7.25 2.15 -1.51
C SER A 57 7.67 3.44 -2.22
N LYS A 58 8.25 3.32 -3.41
CA LYS A 58 8.64 4.50 -4.21
C LYS A 58 7.42 5.32 -4.61
N ALA A 59 6.36 4.66 -5.08
CA ALA A 59 5.14 5.35 -5.52
C ALA A 59 4.46 6.08 -4.35
N VAL A 60 4.36 5.43 -3.19
CA VAL A 60 3.76 6.04 -1.99
C VAL A 60 4.58 7.25 -1.53
N LYS A 61 5.91 7.12 -1.48
CA LYS A 61 6.78 8.21 -1.07
C LYS A 61 6.65 9.42 -2.00
N GLU A 62 6.54 9.19 -3.30
CA GLU A 62 6.34 10.27 -4.28
C GLU A 62 5.03 11.00 -4.05
N VAL A 63 3.95 10.27 -3.81
CA VAL A 63 2.63 10.87 -3.53
C VAL A 63 2.70 11.72 -2.26
N ILE A 64 3.29 11.18 -1.20
CA ILE A 64 3.38 11.89 0.08
C ILE A 64 4.28 13.12 -0.05
N LEU A 65 5.44 12.98 -0.67
CA LEU A 65 6.38 14.10 -0.84
C LEU A 65 5.76 15.24 -1.65
N SER A 66 5.08 14.91 -2.74
CA SER A 66 4.36 15.88 -3.56
C SER A 66 3.28 16.61 -2.74
N ALA A 67 2.55 15.87 -1.90
CA ALA A 67 1.50 16.45 -1.07
C ALA A 67 2.08 17.39 -0.01
N ILE A 68 3.23 17.04 0.57
CA ILE A 68 3.93 17.91 1.53
C ILE A 68 4.38 19.21 0.83
N GLU A 69 4.99 19.08 -0.35
CA GLU A 69 5.48 20.23 -1.12
C GLU A 69 4.35 21.17 -1.53
N ASN A 70 3.16 20.63 -1.78
CA ASN A 70 2.00 21.41 -2.21
C ASN A 70 1.05 21.75 -1.04
N ASP A 71 1.43 21.42 0.19
CA ASP A 71 0.67 21.71 1.41
C ASP A 71 -0.75 21.13 1.37
N VAL A 72 -0.88 19.90 0.83
CA VAL A 72 -2.18 19.20 0.75
C VAL A 72 -2.11 17.81 1.36
N ILE A 73 -1.20 17.62 2.33
CA ILE A 73 -0.97 16.30 2.93
C ILE A 73 -2.24 15.69 3.55
N GLY A 74 -3.14 16.52 4.05
CA GLY A 74 -4.40 16.04 4.62
C GLY A 74 -5.39 15.54 3.59
N ASP A 75 -5.18 15.85 2.32
CA ASP A 75 -6.11 15.52 1.24
C ASP A 75 -5.72 14.27 0.44
N ILE A 76 -4.64 13.59 0.82
CA ILE A 76 -4.17 12.42 0.06
C ILE A 76 -4.90 11.14 0.41
N TYR A 77 -5.64 11.11 1.51
CA TYR A 77 -6.39 9.92 1.89
C TYR A 77 -7.53 9.68 0.92
N ASP A 78 -7.44 8.55 0.21
CA ASP A 78 -8.40 8.15 -0.82
C ASP A 78 -8.57 6.64 -0.72
N PRO A 79 -9.49 6.19 0.16
CA PRO A 79 -9.62 4.76 0.44
C PRO A 79 -10.00 3.96 -0.81
N ALA A 80 -9.37 2.81 -0.97
CA ALA A 80 -9.67 1.88 -2.05
C ALA A 80 -11.09 1.34 -1.90
N HIS A 81 -11.60 0.74 -2.97
CA HIS A 81 -12.92 0.11 -2.98
C HIS A 81 -13.05 -0.91 -1.84
N SER A 82 -14.24 -1.00 -1.26
CA SER A 82 -14.52 -1.86 -0.11
C SER A 82 -14.16 -3.34 -0.33
N LYS A 83 -14.18 -3.82 -1.58
CA LYS A 83 -13.80 -5.20 -1.89
C LYS A 83 -12.35 -5.51 -1.49
N TYR A 84 -11.44 -4.55 -1.66
CA TYR A 84 -10.03 -4.72 -1.30
C TYR A 84 -9.83 -4.70 0.22
N TRP A 85 -10.57 -3.85 0.92
CA TRP A 85 -10.56 -3.81 2.38
C TRP A 85 -11.07 -5.13 2.96
N ARG A 86 -12.09 -5.72 2.35
CA ARG A 86 -12.61 -7.03 2.77
C ARG A 86 -11.55 -8.11 2.59
N MET A 87 -10.87 -8.12 1.44
CA MET A 87 -9.77 -9.05 1.17
C MET A 87 -8.65 -8.89 2.19
N PHE A 88 -8.30 -7.65 2.50
CA PHE A 88 -7.26 -7.36 3.49
C PHE A 88 -7.66 -7.90 4.86
N ASN A 89 -8.85 -7.61 5.31
CA ASN A 89 -9.33 -8.03 6.64
C ASN A 89 -9.38 -9.55 6.77
N GLU A 90 -9.83 -10.24 5.73
CA GLU A 90 -9.87 -11.70 5.71
C GLU A 90 -8.46 -12.31 5.74
N ALA A 91 -7.54 -11.76 4.95
CA ALA A 91 -6.16 -12.22 4.91
C ALA A 91 -5.45 -11.98 6.24
N GLU A 92 -5.61 -10.80 6.82
CA GLU A 92 -5.01 -10.47 8.10
C GLU A 92 -5.54 -11.39 9.21
N ALA A 93 -6.83 -11.67 9.22
CA ALA A 93 -7.43 -12.56 10.20
C ALA A 93 -6.85 -13.98 10.11
N LYS A 94 -6.59 -14.47 8.90
CA LYS A 94 -5.96 -15.78 8.69
C LYS A 94 -4.51 -15.79 9.14
N GLN A 95 -3.78 -14.71 8.90
CA GLN A 95 -2.37 -14.59 9.30
C GLN A 95 -2.19 -14.57 10.81
N ASN A 96 -3.19 -14.09 11.55
CA ASN A 96 -3.14 -13.93 12.99
C ASN A 96 -3.67 -15.16 13.77
N ARG A 97 -3.94 -16.26 13.08
CA ARG A 97 -4.38 -17.51 13.71
C ARG A 97 -3.22 -18.26 14.34
#